data_8028a88276000b1056a4571bcb35b61e
#
_entry.id   8028a88276000b1056a4571bcb35b61e
#
_cell.length_a   1.000
_cell.length_b   1.000
_cell.length_c   1.000
_cell.angle_alpha   90.00
_cell.angle_beta   90.00
_cell.angle_gamma   90.00
#
_symmetry.space_group_name_H-M   'P 1'
#
loop_
_entity.id
_entity.type
_entity.pdbx_description
1 polymer ?
#
loop_
_entity_poly.entity_id
_entity_poly.type
_entity_poly.pdbx_seq_one_letter_code
_entity_poly.pdbx_strand_id
1 'polypeptide(L)'
;MLSRESAVTTTHALELRLLCSRELEEAAQLVGRGMRDNPSNMKVFHIADGEHRSIAMGRFFVPALKGLYRRGLVLGAILSNRLVGICGMARPGYCQPDTIEKTRVFPAAVIGNPITTPLRILNWVGEWARRDPSEPHWHLGPVAVEPYLQGQGIGKAMLNAFCAVVDGTGAHAYLETDKRENVRLYQRFRFTVVESAEVLGVPNWFMWRAARTTAATNEFAVAEGSENPV
;
A
#
# COMPACT_ATOMS: atom_id res chain seq x y z
N MET A 1 -29.58 -33.09 34.58
CA MET A 1 -29.90 -32.08 33.56
C MET A 1 -28.72 -31.11 33.50
N LEU A 2 -27.80 -31.27 32.54
CA LEU A 2 -26.66 -30.38 32.35
C LEU A 2 -27.03 -29.51 31.16
N SER A 3 -27.29 -28.24 31.45
CA SER A 3 -27.51 -27.19 30.42
C SER A 3 -26.23 -26.98 29.63
N ARG A 4 -26.26 -27.28 28.35
CA ARG A 4 -25.20 -26.85 27.40
C ARG A 4 -25.38 -25.35 27.17
N GLU A 5 -24.53 -24.54 27.79
CA GLU A 5 -24.32 -23.15 27.35
C GLU A 5 -23.74 -23.18 25.95
N SER A 6 -24.54 -22.75 24.99
CA SER A 6 -24.09 -22.50 23.62
C SER A 6 -23.18 -21.30 23.65
N ALA A 7 -21.88 -21.51 23.51
CA ALA A 7 -20.92 -20.45 23.28
C ALA A 7 -21.30 -19.78 21.94
N VAL A 8 -21.86 -18.57 22.03
CA VAL A 8 -22.07 -17.69 20.87
C VAL A 8 -20.68 -17.28 20.38
N THR A 9 -20.18 -17.98 19.39
CA THR A 9 -18.97 -17.57 18.68
C THR A 9 -19.33 -16.32 17.86
N THR A 10 -19.11 -15.14 18.44
CA THR A 10 -19.22 -13.88 17.71
C THR A 10 -18.09 -13.87 16.70
N THR A 11 -18.36 -14.26 15.49
CA THR A 11 -17.41 -14.11 14.35
C THR A 11 -17.28 -12.61 14.09
N HIS A 12 -16.25 -11.99 14.62
CA HIS A 12 -15.96 -10.59 14.32
C HIS A 12 -15.63 -10.44 12.85
N ALA A 13 -16.52 -9.76 12.11
CA ALA A 13 -16.30 -9.49 10.69
C ALA A 13 -15.13 -8.51 10.51
N LEU A 14 -14.31 -8.75 9.49
CA LEU A 14 -13.26 -7.81 9.09
C LEU A 14 -13.92 -6.56 8.48
N GLU A 15 -13.70 -5.40 9.11
CA GLU A 15 -14.12 -4.10 8.59
C GLU A 15 -12.97 -3.42 7.86
N LEU A 16 -13.26 -2.85 6.68
CA LEU A 16 -12.34 -2.01 5.93
C LEU A 16 -12.87 -0.58 5.92
N ARG A 17 -12.07 0.38 6.40
CA ARG A 17 -12.41 1.79 6.38
C ARG A 17 -11.19 2.69 6.23
N LEU A 18 -11.42 3.92 5.80
CA LEU A 18 -10.36 4.93 5.79
C LEU A 18 -9.98 5.30 7.23
N LEU A 19 -8.68 5.43 7.47
CA LEU A 19 -8.15 5.90 8.75
C LEU A 19 -8.23 7.42 8.82
N CYS A 20 -8.38 7.94 10.03
CA CYS A 20 -8.24 9.36 10.31
C CYS A 20 -6.81 9.69 10.80
N SER A 21 -6.47 10.97 10.86
CA SER A 21 -5.10 11.42 11.17
C SER A 21 -4.57 10.96 12.53
N ARG A 22 -5.43 10.78 13.54
CA ARG A 22 -5.05 10.30 14.89
C ARG A 22 -4.64 8.83 14.92
N GLU A 23 -5.05 8.04 13.92
CA GLU A 23 -4.74 6.60 13.83
C GLU A 23 -3.43 6.32 13.08
N LEU A 24 -2.82 7.33 12.45
CA LEU A 24 -1.64 7.14 11.62
C LEU A 24 -0.39 6.71 12.41
N GLU A 25 -0.32 7.02 13.69
CA GLU A 25 0.78 6.58 14.54
C GLU A 25 0.69 5.07 14.82
N GLU A 26 -0.50 4.58 15.19
CA GLU A 26 -0.77 3.15 15.34
C GLU A 26 -0.54 2.41 14.01
N ALA A 27 -1.00 2.97 12.90
CA ALA A 27 -0.78 2.44 11.56
C ALA A 27 0.72 2.32 11.21
N ALA A 28 1.52 3.33 11.57
CA ALA A 28 2.97 3.29 11.36
C ALA A 28 3.67 2.20 12.19
N GLN A 29 3.25 2.01 13.45
CA GLN A 29 3.76 0.92 14.28
C GLN A 29 3.39 -0.45 13.68
N LEU A 30 2.18 -0.59 13.12
CA LEU A 30 1.77 -1.80 12.42
C LEU A 30 2.64 -2.05 11.17
N VAL A 31 2.97 -1.00 10.39
CA VAL A 31 3.93 -1.14 9.27
C VAL A 31 5.27 -1.66 9.78
N GLY A 32 5.77 -1.08 10.87
CA GLY A 32 7.00 -1.54 11.51
C GLY A 32 6.97 -3.04 11.80
N ARG A 33 5.92 -3.53 12.45
CA ARG A 33 5.78 -4.96 12.79
C ARG A 33 5.56 -5.85 11.56
N GLY A 34 4.64 -5.45 10.68
CA GLY A 34 4.20 -6.26 9.55
C GLY A 34 5.22 -6.38 8.41
N MET A 35 6.14 -5.43 8.31
CA MET A 35 7.12 -5.37 7.21
C MET A 35 8.58 -5.46 7.68
N ARG A 36 8.85 -5.64 8.99
CA ARG A 36 10.22 -5.63 9.54
C ARG A 36 11.17 -6.63 8.87
N ASP A 37 10.64 -7.76 8.43
CA ASP A 37 11.42 -8.86 7.84
C ASP A 37 11.39 -8.86 6.30
N ASN A 38 10.89 -7.79 5.68
CA ASN A 38 11.02 -7.60 4.24
C ASN A 38 12.49 -7.36 3.86
N PRO A 39 12.99 -7.99 2.80
CA PRO A 39 14.40 -7.90 2.40
C PRO A 39 14.94 -6.47 2.29
N SER A 40 14.20 -5.56 1.64
CA SER A 40 14.60 -4.16 1.53
C SER A 40 14.68 -3.46 2.89
N ASN A 41 13.71 -3.70 3.79
CA ASN A 41 13.72 -3.09 5.12
C ASN A 41 14.88 -3.59 5.98
N MET A 42 15.21 -4.88 5.89
CA MET A 42 16.39 -5.44 6.57
C MET A 42 17.69 -4.78 6.08
N LYS A 43 17.81 -4.52 4.78
CA LYS A 43 18.98 -3.85 4.19
C LYS A 43 19.04 -2.36 4.52
N VAL A 44 17.91 -1.67 4.43
CA VAL A 44 17.79 -0.22 4.66
C VAL A 44 18.10 0.13 6.12
N PHE A 45 17.37 -0.47 7.05
CA PHE A 45 17.54 -0.16 8.48
C PHE A 45 18.78 -0.81 9.07
N HIS A 46 19.21 -1.98 8.56
CA HIS A 46 20.44 -2.68 8.97
C HIS A 46 20.55 -2.89 10.48
N ILE A 47 19.44 -3.21 11.12
CA ILE A 47 19.31 -3.56 12.53
C ILE A 47 19.08 -5.07 12.60
N ALA A 48 19.96 -5.81 13.26
CA ALA A 48 19.89 -7.28 13.32
C ALA A 48 18.66 -7.75 14.10
N ASP A 49 18.40 -7.13 15.24
CA ASP A 49 17.25 -7.46 16.07
C ASP A 49 15.94 -6.99 15.42
N GLY A 50 15.00 -7.92 15.24
CA GLY A 50 13.73 -7.66 14.55
C GLY A 50 12.80 -6.73 15.30
N GLU A 51 12.82 -6.74 16.64
CA GLU A 51 11.98 -5.84 17.44
C GLU A 51 12.51 -4.41 17.40
N HIS A 52 13.81 -4.22 17.58
CA HIS A 52 14.43 -2.90 17.42
C HIS A 52 14.25 -2.36 16.00
N ARG A 53 14.33 -3.22 14.97
CA ARG A 53 14.06 -2.83 13.57
C ARG A 53 12.60 -2.41 13.39
N SER A 54 11.65 -3.14 13.98
CA SER A 54 10.22 -2.80 13.97
C SER A 54 9.97 -1.42 14.56
N ILE A 55 10.57 -1.11 15.71
CA ILE A 55 10.45 0.19 16.38
C ILE A 55 11.04 1.31 15.53
N ALA A 56 12.21 1.10 14.93
CA ALA A 56 12.88 2.08 14.07
C ALA A 56 12.04 2.37 12.82
N MET A 57 11.51 1.34 12.19
CA MET A 57 10.59 1.46 11.05
C MET A 57 9.29 2.18 11.44
N GLY A 58 8.67 1.83 12.57
CA GLY A 58 7.48 2.50 13.07
C GLY A 58 7.69 4.01 13.19
N ARG A 59 8.81 4.44 13.79
CA ARG A 59 9.18 5.86 13.89
C ARG A 59 9.35 6.53 12.51
N PHE A 60 10.02 5.86 11.58
CA PHE A 60 10.20 6.35 10.21
C PHE A 60 8.87 6.50 9.47
N PHE A 61 7.95 5.54 9.62
CA PHE A 61 6.68 5.55 8.91
C PHE A 61 5.66 6.54 9.48
N VAL A 62 5.80 7.07 10.70
CA VAL A 62 4.88 8.11 11.23
C VAL A 62 4.85 9.34 10.33
N PRO A 63 5.95 10.05 10.07
CA PRO A 63 5.92 11.21 9.18
C PRO A 63 5.63 10.82 7.71
N ALA A 64 6.06 9.64 7.26
CA ALA A 64 5.79 9.16 5.91
C ALA A 64 4.28 8.95 5.67
N LEU A 65 3.56 8.29 6.60
CA LEU A 65 2.11 8.10 6.52
C LEU A 65 1.35 9.42 6.68
N LYS A 66 1.82 10.35 7.51
CA LYS A 66 1.24 11.70 7.60
C LYS A 66 1.37 12.46 6.28
N GLY A 67 2.47 12.28 5.55
CA GLY A 67 2.65 12.79 4.19
C GLY A 67 1.68 12.12 3.22
N LEU A 68 1.67 10.81 3.18
CA LEU A 68 0.77 10.03 2.32
C LEU A 68 -0.71 10.38 2.57
N TYR A 69 -1.13 10.55 3.82
CA TYR A 69 -2.49 10.91 4.19
C TYR A 69 -2.95 12.25 3.57
N ARG A 70 -2.03 13.23 3.42
CA ARG A 70 -2.35 14.51 2.76
C ARG A 70 -2.53 14.39 1.25
N ARG A 71 -1.79 13.52 0.60
CA ARG A 71 -1.77 13.35 -0.87
C ARG A 71 -2.46 12.09 -1.37
N GLY A 72 -3.08 11.31 -0.47
CA GLY A 72 -3.67 10.03 -0.82
C GLY A 72 -4.73 9.57 0.18
N LEU A 73 -4.82 8.27 0.34
CA LEU A 73 -5.72 7.59 1.24
C LEU A 73 -4.94 6.55 2.06
N VAL A 74 -5.33 6.32 3.29
CA VAL A 74 -4.84 5.23 4.12
C VAL A 74 -6.03 4.38 4.57
N LEU A 75 -6.14 3.19 4.02
CA LEU A 75 -7.18 2.22 4.36
C LEU A 75 -6.70 1.37 5.55
N GLY A 76 -7.54 1.21 6.55
CA GLY A 76 -7.34 0.31 7.68
C GLY A 76 -8.21 -0.94 7.58
N ALA A 77 -7.67 -2.06 8.00
CA ALA A 77 -8.39 -3.30 8.24
C ALA A 77 -8.57 -3.46 9.75
N ILE A 78 -9.81 -3.48 10.21
CA ILE A 78 -10.19 -3.53 11.62
C ILE A 78 -10.80 -4.89 11.92
N LEU A 79 -10.30 -5.56 12.94
CA LEU A 79 -10.82 -6.83 13.45
C LEU A 79 -10.98 -6.73 14.96
N SER A 80 -12.17 -6.99 15.49
CA SER A 80 -12.45 -6.87 16.93
C SER A 80 -12.02 -5.52 17.51
N ASN A 81 -12.36 -4.42 16.83
CA ASN A 81 -11.99 -3.05 17.20
C ASN A 81 -10.47 -2.75 17.23
N ARG A 82 -9.63 -3.60 16.65
CA ARG A 82 -8.18 -3.41 16.58
C ARG A 82 -7.75 -3.20 15.13
N LEU A 83 -6.85 -2.28 14.90
CA LEU A 83 -6.20 -2.11 13.60
C LEU A 83 -5.24 -3.28 13.37
N VAL A 84 -5.53 -4.09 12.37
CA VAL A 84 -4.77 -5.32 12.04
C VAL A 84 -4.12 -5.29 10.66
N GLY A 85 -4.43 -4.30 9.85
CA GLY A 85 -3.81 -4.11 8.55
C GLY A 85 -3.94 -2.69 8.05
N ILE A 86 -3.02 -2.27 7.21
CA ILE A 86 -3.06 -1.00 6.49
C ILE A 86 -2.71 -1.17 5.02
N CYS A 87 -3.30 -0.32 4.21
CA CYS A 87 -3.02 -0.18 2.79
C CYS A 87 -2.98 1.30 2.45
N GLY A 88 -1.76 1.81 2.21
CA GLY A 88 -1.54 3.18 1.76
C GLY A 88 -1.70 3.28 0.25
N MET A 89 -2.22 4.41 -0.24
CA MET A 89 -2.37 4.67 -1.66
C MET A 89 -2.27 6.17 -1.95
N ALA A 90 -1.28 6.56 -2.76
CA ALA A 90 -1.15 7.94 -3.23
C ALA A 90 -2.00 8.16 -4.48
N ARG A 91 -2.60 9.36 -4.61
CA ARG A 91 -3.41 9.71 -5.78
C ARG A 91 -2.55 9.90 -7.04
N PRO A 92 -3.12 9.72 -8.23
CA PRO A 92 -2.45 10.05 -9.49
C PRO A 92 -1.87 11.47 -9.48
N GLY A 93 -0.60 11.59 -9.88
CA GLY A 93 0.15 12.85 -9.86
C GLY A 93 0.74 13.27 -8.49
N TYR A 94 0.50 12.49 -7.43
CA TYR A 94 0.98 12.75 -6.08
C TYR A 94 1.79 11.59 -5.49
N CYS A 95 2.39 10.75 -6.32
CA CYS A 95 3.12 9.56 -5.88
C CYS A 95 4.36 9.91 -5.06
N GLN A 96 5.12 10.91 -5.51
CA GLN A 96 6.36 11.30 -4.86
C GLN A 96 6.12 12.33 -3.74
N PRO A 97 6.80 12.17 -2.57
CA PRO A 97 6.78 13.17 -1.51
C PRO A 97 7.46 14.46 -1.96
N ASP A 98 6.91 15.61 -1.59
CA ASP A 98 7.51 16.92 -1.82
C ASP A 98 8.74 17.15 -0.92
N THR A 99 9.44 18.28 -1.12
CA THR A 99 10.64 18.64 -0.35
C THR A 99 10.33 18.80 1.14
N ILE A 100 9.17 19.36 1.50
CA ILE A 100 8.76 19.56 2.89
C ILE A 100 8.49 18.20 3.55
N GLU A 101 7.85 17.28 2.87
CA GLU A 101 7.64 15.92 3.36
C GLU A 101 8.96 15.18 3.59
N LYS A 102 9.90 15.29 2.64
CA LYS A 102 11.25 14.70 2.78
C LYS A 102 11.98 15.25 4.00
N THR A 103 11.93 16.57 4.25
CA THR A 103 12.56 17.17 5.44
C THR A 103 11.91 16.72 6.75
N ARG A 104 10.61 16.46 6.76
CA ARG A 104 9.90 15.94 7.95
C ARG A 104 10.22 14.47 8.26
N VAL A 105 10.56 13.68 7.26
CA VAL A 105 10.96 12.28 7.43
C VAL A 105 12.41 12.15 7.88
N PHE A 106 13.29 13.11 7.53
CA PHE A 106 14.72 13.03 7.78
C PHE A 106 15.11 12.81 9.25
N PRO A 107 14.56 13.53 10.26
CA PRO A 107 14.87 13.25 11.67
C PRO A 107 14.56 11.81 12.09
N ALA A 108 13.46 11.25 11.61
CA ALA A 108 13.10 9.87 11.90
C ALA A 108 14.01 8.84 11.22
N ALA A 109 14.68 9.21 10.14
CA ALA A 109 15.70 8.38 9.50
C ALA A 109 17.02 8.36 10.29
N VAL A 110 17.31 9.42 11.07
CA VAL A 110 18.56 9.58 11.85
C VAL A 110 18.40 9.06 13.28
N ILE A 111 17.35 9.51 13.97
CA ILE A 111 17.19 9.26 15.41
C ILE A 111 16.96 7.78 15.70
N GLY A 112 17.88 7.18 16.48
CA GLY A 112 17.78 5.77 16.91
C GLY A 112 18.02 4.76 15.80
N ASN A 113 18.65 5.18 14.70
CA ASN A 113 19.07 4.32 13.60
C ASN A 113 20.61 4.30 13.46
N PRO A 114 21.20 3.24 12.86
CA PRO A 114 22.60 3.24 12.45
C PRO A 114 22.94 4.44 11.58
N ILE A 115 24.14 5.02 11.73
CA ILE A 115 24.59 6.22 11.02
C ILE A 115 24.48 6.14 9.48
N THR A 116 24.52 4.92 8.93
CA THR A 116 24.40 4.68 7.49
C THR A 116 22.94 4.60 7.01
N THR A 117 21.97 4.51 7.90
CA THR A 117 20.54 4.34 7.55
C THR A 117 20.00 5.49 6.70
N PRO A 118 20.27 6.78 6.98
CA PRO A 118 19.79 7.87 6.13
C PRO A 118 20.27 7.77 4.68
N LEU A 119 21.54 7.40 4.46
CA LEU A 119 22.09 7.22 3.11
C LEU A 119 21.44 6.03 2.38
N ARG A 120 21.14 4.94 3.09
CA ARG A 120 20.44 3.79 2.54
C ARG A 120 19.00 4.13 2.17
N ILE A 121 18.29 4.88 3.02
CA ILE A 121 16.94 5.38 2.73
C ILE A 121 16.96 6.26 1.47
N LEU A 122 17.90 7.21 1.37
CA LEU A 122 18.02 8.07 0.19
C LEU A 122 18.28 7.24 -1.09
N ASN A 123 19.17 6.26 -1.01
CA ASN A 123 19.44 5.37 -2.14
C ASN A 123 18.19 4.56 -2.52
N TRP A 124 17.56 3.91 -1.55
CA TRP A 124 16.35 3.11 -1.75
C TRP A 124 15.22 3.91 -2.40
N VAL A 125 14.86 5.06 -1.78
CA VAL A 125 13.77 5.92 -2.28
C VAL A 125 14.15 6.53 -3.64
N GLY A 126 15.44 6.88 -3.85
CA GLY A 126 15.93 7.41 -5.12
C GLY A 126 15.85 6.37 -6.25
N GLU A 127 16.19 5.11 -5.97
CA GLU A 127 16.08 4.01 -6.95
C GLU A 127 14.63 3.75 -7.34
N TRP A 128 13.70 3.81 -6.38
CA TRP A 128 12.28 3.65 -6.64
C TRP A 128 11.72 4.85 -7.40
N ALA A 129 12.07 6.08 -7.00
CA ALA A 129 11.60 7.29 -7.66
C ALA A 129 12.06 7.42 -9.12
N ARG A 130 13.24 6.88 -9.48
CA ARG A 130 13.70 6.86 -10.88
C ARG A 130 12.89 5.92 -11.78
N ARG A 131 12.20 4.95 -11.19
CA ARG A 131 11.39 3.96 -11.91
C ARG A 131 9.88 4.21 -11.78
N ASP A 132 9.53 5.26 -11.03
CA ASP A 132 8.14 5.69 -10.91
C ASP A 132 7.64 6.18 -12.28
N PRO A 133 6.59 5.60 -12.86
CA PRO A 133 6.09 5.97 -14.17
C PRO A 133 5.65 7.44 -14.22
N SER A 134 5.97 8.14 -15.30
CA SER A 134 5.51 9.51 -15.53
C SER A 134 4.00 9.60 -15.80
N GLU A 135 3.38 8.52 -16.22
CA GLU A 135 1.96 8.43 -16.47
C GLU A 135 1.19 8.49 -15.14
N PRO A 136 0.12 9.33 -15.02
CA PRO A 136 -0.65 9.45 -13.79
C PRO A 136 -1.24 8.09 -13.35
N HIS A 137 -0.96 7.68 -12.12
CA HIS A 137 -1.39 6.41 -11.58
C HIS A 137 -1.63 6.48 -10.07
N TRP A 138 -2.42 5.57 -9.54
CA TRP A 138 -2.49 5.29 -8.11
C TRP A 138 -1.25 4.50 -7.69
N HIS A 139 -0.52 4.99 -6.69
CA HIS A 139 0.65 4.30 -6.17
C HIS A 139 0.28 3.55 -4.89
N LEU A 140 0.38 2.24 -4.91
CA LEU A 140 0.05 1.35 -3.80
C LEU A 140 1.25 1.16 -2.89
N GLY A 141 1.17 1.59 -1.65
CA GLY A 141 2.17 1.31 -0.60
C GLY A 141 2.13 2.32 0.54
N PRO A 142 2.51 1.90 1.75
CA PRO A 142 2.81 0.52 2.17
C PRO A 142 1.55 -0.34 2.33
N VAL A 143 1.73 -1.67 2.21
CA VAL A 143 0.70 -2.67 2.56
C VAL A 143 1.26 -3.55 3.67
N ALA A 144 0.63 -3.52 4.84
CA ALA A 144 1.07 -4.30 5.99
C ALA A 144 -0.11 -4.96 6.71
N VAL A 145 0.13 -6.14 7.25
CA VAL A 145 -0.80 -6.90 8.11
C VAL A 145 -0.02 -7.35 9.34
N GLU A 146 -0.67 -7.36 10.50
CA GLU A 146 -0.09 -7.91 11.73
C GLU A 146 0.51 -9.29 11.48
N PRO A 147 1.75 -9.57 11.94
CA PRO A 147 2.47 -10.79 11.60
C PRO A 147 1.68 -12.06 11.88
N TYR A 148 1.01 -12.14 13.02
CA TYR A 148 0.24 -13.32 13.45
C TYR A 148 -1.10 -13.51 12.69
N LEU A 149 -1.50 -12.54 11.86
CA LEU A 149 -2.72 -12.57 11.01
C LEU A 149 -2.39 -12.64 9.51
N GLN A 150 -1.11 -12.68 9.15
CA GLN A 150 -0.71 -12.85 7.75
C GLN A 150 -1.18 -14.21 7.22
N GLY A 151 -1.42 -14.29 5.91
CA GLY A 151 -1.95 -15.52 5.29
C GLY A 151 -3.45 -15.76 5.47
N GLN A 152 -4.16 -14.97 6.29
CA GLN A 152 -5.60 -15.14 6.58
C GLN A 152 -6.53 -14.31 5.68
N GLY A 153 -6.02 -13.78 4.57
CA GLY A 153 -6.84 -13.08 3.57
C GLY A 153 -7.02 -11.57 3.78
N ILE A 154 -6.55 -10.99 4.91
CA ILE A 154 -6.68 -9.55 5.20
C ILE A 154 -6.03 -8.70 4.11
N GLY A 155 -4.80 -9.01 3.71
CA GLY A 155 -4.12 -8.32 2.62
C GLY A 155 -4.88 -8.41 1.30
N LYS A 156 -5.48 -9.57 0.99
CA LYS A 156 -6.33 -9.74 -0.20
C LYS A 156 -7.58 -8.86 -0.14
N ALA A 157 -8.22 -8.75 1.01
CA ALA A 157 -9.39 -7.88 1.21
C ALA A 157 -9.03 -6.40 0.97
N MET A 158 -7.91 -5.93 1.52
CA MET A 158 -7.42 -4.57 1.30
C MET A 158 -7.05 -4.30 -0.17
N LEU A 159 -6.43 -5.27 -0.86
CA LEU A 159 -6.12 -5.16 -2.30
C LEU A 159 -7.38 -5.11 -3.16
N ASN A 160 -8.44 -5.87 -2.82
CA ASN A 160 -9.74 -5.75 -3.49
C ASN A 160 -10.30 -4.33 -3.35
N ALA A 161 -10.28 -3.75 -2.14
CA ALA A 161 -10.75 -2.40 -1.89
C ALA A 161 -9.91 -1.35 -2.66
N PHE A 162 -8.59 -1.49 -2.67
CA PHE A 162 -7.71 -0.66 -3.48
C PHE A 162 -8.06 -0.74 -4.96
N CYS A 163 -8.20 -1.96 -5.51
CA CYS A 163 -8.55 -2.14 -6.91
C CYS A 163 -9.93 -1.57 -7.26
N ALA A 164 -10.89 -1.61 -6.33
CA ALA A 164 -12.20 -0.98 -6.52
C ALA A 164 -12.09 0.55 -6.64
N VAL A 165 -11.23 1.20 -5.82
CA VAL A 165 -10.93 2.64 -5.95
C VAL A 165 -10.30 2.95 -7.30
N VAL A 166 -9.27 2.19 -7.70
CA VAL A 166 -8.59 2.37 -9.00
C VAL A 166 -9.56 2.22 -10.16
N ASP A 167 -10.35 1.14 -10.16
CA ASP A 167 -11.33 0.85 -11.23
C ASP A 167 -12.43 1.92 -11.29
N GLY A 168 -12.88 2.42 -10.13
CA GLY A 168 -13.88 3.50 -10.05
C GLY A 168 -13.37 4.84 -10.58
N THR A 169 -12.06 5.06 -10.60
CA THR A 169 -11.45 6.29 -11.15
C THR A 169 -11.01 6.14 -12.62
N GLY A 170 -11.06 4.93 -13.17
CA GLY A 170 -10.57 4.66 -14.52
C GLY A 170 -9.07 4.91 -14.69
N ALA A 171 -8.31 4.90 -13.59
CA ALA A 171 -6.88 5.22 -13.60
C ALA A 171 -6.02 3.94 -13.62
N HIS A 172 -4.75 4.12 -13.93
CA HIS A 172 -3.71 3.11 -13.76
C HIS A 172 -3.32 2.93 -12.30
N ALA A 173 -2.60 1.86 -11.97
CA ALA A 173 -1.96 1.68 -10.67
C ALA A 173 -0.55 1.11 -10.81
N TYR A 174 0.29 1.45 -9.83
CA TYR A 174 1.69 1.06 -9.76
C TYR A 174 2.07 0.67 -8.34
N LEU A 175 3.03 -0.22 -8.20
CA LEU A 175 3.63 -0.63 -6.93
C LEU A 175 5.03 -1.18 -7.14
N GLU A 176 5.79 -1.22 -6.04
CA GLU A 176 7.05 -1.97 -5.94
C GLU A 176 6.93 -3.08 -4.88
N THR A 177 7.67 -4.15 -5.09
CA THR A 177 7.82 -5.22 -4.09
C THR A 177 9.18 -5.87 -4.15
N ASP A 178 9.68 -6.29 -3.00
CA ASP A 178 10.95 -6.99 -2.80
C ASP A 178 10.76 -8.47 -2.43
N LYS A 179 9.50 -8.96 -2.50
CA LYS A 179 9.13 -10.34 -2.21
C LYS A 179 8.51 -11.03 -3.42
N ARG A 180 9.13 -12.12 -3.86
CA ARG A 180 8.65 -12.88 -5.02
C ARG A 180 7.25 -13.49 -4.83
N GLU A 181 6.91 -13.85 -3.62
CA GLU A 181 5.56 -14.30 -3.28
C GLU A 181 4.51 -13.20 -3.46
N ASN A 182 4.86 -11.94 -3.18
CA ASN A 182 3.98 -10.80 -3.41
C ASN A 182 3.76 -10.54 -4.91
N VAL A 183 4.75 -10.78 -5.77
CA VAL A 183 4.58 -10.67 -7.23
C VAL A 183 3.41 -11.56 -7.67
N ARG A 184 3.39 -12.83 -7.21
CA ARG A 184 2.31 -13.77 -7.54
C ARG A 184 0.96 -13.32 -6.97
N LEU A 185 0.96 -12.69 -5.81
CA LEU A 185 -0.25 -12.12 -5.22
C LEU A 185 -0.77 -10.97 -6.09
N TYR A 186 0.07 -9.97 -6.41
CA TYR A 186 -0.33 -8.81 -7.19
C TYR A 186 -0.75 -9.17 -8.63
N GLN A 187 -0.16 -10.20 -9.24
CA GLN A 187 -0.59 -10.71 -10.54
C GLN A 187 -2.07 -11.15 -10.55
N ARG A 188 -2.59 -11.69 -9.44
CA ARG A 188 -4.02 -12.04 -9.30
C ARG A 188 -4.93 -10.80 -9.31
N PHE A 189 -4.37 -9.62 -9.05
CA PHE A 189 -5.03 -8.32 -9.12
C PHE A 189 -4.72 -7.57 -10.42
N ARG A 190 -4.23 -8.28 -11.45
CA ARG A 190 -3.92 -7.77 -12.80
C ARG A 190 -2.73 -6.81 -12.85
N PHE A 191 -1.85 -6.82 -11.86
CA PHE A 191 -0.54 -6.20 -11.98
C PHE A 191 0.38 -7.08 -12.82
N THR A 192 1.17 -6.44 -13.69
CA THR A 192 2.21 -7.09 -14.48
C THR A 192 3.57 -6.52 -14.10
N VAL A 193 4.61 -7.34 -14.06
CA VAL A 193 5.97 -6.85 -13.85
C VAL A 193 6.39 -6.09 -15.11
N VAL A 194 6.73 -4.81 -14.96
CA VAL A 194 7.23 -3.96 -16.07
C VAL A 194 8.73 -3.77 -16.01
N GLU A 195 9.33 -3.89 -14.82
CA GLU A 195 10.77 -3.85 -14.61
C GLU A 195 11.17 -4.68 -13.40
N SER A 196 12.40 -5.15 -13.37
CA SER A 196 13.04 -5.72 -12.19
C SER A 196 14.46 -5.18 -12.07
N ALA A 197 14.88 -4.82 -10.85
CA ALA A 197 16.21 -4.31 -10.58
C ALA A 197 16.67 -4.70 -9.18
N GLU A 198 17.99 -4.70 -8.96
CA GLU A 198 18.54 -4.78 -7.62
C GLU A 198 18.62 -3.39 -6.97
N VAL A 199 18.04 -3.26 -5.78
CA VAL A 199 18.11 -2.07 -4.95
C VAL A 199 18.79 -2.43 -3.65
N LEU A 200 19.94 -1.85 -3.35
CA LEU A 200 20.78 -2.21 -2.20
C LEU A 200 21.14 -3.70 -2.14
N GLY A 201 21.29 -4.36 -3.31
CA GLY A 201 21.57 -5.81 -3.41
C GLY A 201 20.34 -6.69 -3.09
N VAL A 202 19.14 -6.14 -3.15
CA VAL A 202 17.87 -6.84 -2.99
C VAL A 202 17.10 -6.80 -4.29
N PRO A 203 16.65 -7.95 -4.84
CA PRO A 203 15.77 -7.95 -6.00
C PRO A 203 14.47 -7.21 -5.71
N ASN A 204 14.08 -6.31 -6.60
CA ASN A 204 12.83 -5.58 -6.56
C ASN A 204 12.10 -5.75 -7.88
N TRP A 205 10.78 -5.84 -7.81
CA TRP A 205 9.88 -5.89 -8.95
C TRP A 205 8.98 -4.67 -8.97
N PHE A 206 8.95 -3.99 -10.10
CA PHE A 206 8.14 -2.81 -10.38
C PHE A 206 6.96 -3.27 -11.20
N MET A 207 5.74 -3.00 -10.71
CA MET A 207 4.55 -3.62 -11.28
C MET A 207 3.50 -2.58 -11.65
N TRP A 208 2.92 -2.76 -12.83
CA TRP A 208 1.90 -1.89 -13.41
C TRP A 208 0.57 -2.60 -13.56
N ARG A 209 -0.51 -1.89 -13.29
CA ARG A 209 -1.87 -2.32 -13.56
C ARG A 209 -2.54 -1.30 -14.46
N ALA A 210 -2.83 -1.69 -15.71
CA ALA A 210 -3.54 -0.85 -16.66
C ALA A 210 -4.95 -0.53 -16.17
N ALA A 211 -5.40 0.69 -16.47
CA ALA A 211 -6.78 1.11 -16.27
C ALA A 211 -7.75 0.13 -16.94
N ARG A 212 -8.92 -0.04 -16.36
CA ARG A 212 -10.01 -0.75 -17.05
C ARG A 212 -10.63 0.22 -18.04
N THR A 213 -10.50 -0.07 -19.32
CA THR A 213 -11.33 0.58 -20.33
C THR A 213 -12.77 0.15 -20.05
N THR A 214 -13.58 1.02 -19.47
CA THR A 214 -15.03 0.89 -19.58
C THR A 214 -15.31 1.01 -21.07
N ALA A 215 -15.68 -0.09 -21.71
CA ALA A 215 -16.28 -0.02 -23.02
C ALA A 215 -17.50 0.90 -22.85
N ALA A 216 -17.40 2.11 -23.40
CA ALA A 216 -18.54 2.96 -23.54
C ALA A 216 -19.56 2.14 -24.34
N THR A 217 -20.66 1.79 -23.72
CA THR A 217 -21.85 1.32 -24.41
C THR A 217 -22.34 2.45 -25.27
N ASN A 218 -21.76 2.53 -26.46
CA ASN A 218 -22.27 3.33 -27.57
C ASN A 218 -23.42 2.54 -28.21
N GLU A 219 -24.54 2.40 -27.46
CA GLU A 219 -25.80 1.95 -27.98
C GLU A 219 -26.85 3.01 -27.65
N PHE A 220 -26.74 4.19 -28.22
CA PHE A 220 -27.83 5.13 -28.45
C PHE A 220 -27.39 6.18 -29.47
N ALA A 221 -27.21 5.77 -30.70
CA ALA A 221 -27.26 6.66 -31.84
C ALA A 221 -27.67 5.80 -33.04
N VAL A 222 -28.92 5.78 -33.33
CA VAL A 222 -29.56 5.79 -34.63
C VAL A 222 -31.04 5.40 -34.46
N ALA A 223 -31.89 6.33 -34.32
CA ALA A 223 -33.29 6.28 -34.79
C ALA A 223 -33.83 7.71 -34.86
N GLU A 224 -33.33 8.52 -35.77
CA GLU A 224 -34.17 9.57 -36.34
C GLU A 224 -34.22 9.27 -37.84
N GLY A 225 -35.32 8.60 -38.13
CA GLY A 225 -35.68 8.19 -39.49
C GLY A 225 -36.15 9.38 -40.29
N SER A 226 -35.88 9.24 -41.53
CA SER A 226 -36.51 9.88 -42.63
C SER A 226 -38.01 10.01 -42.48
N GLU A 227 -38.50 11.23 -42.56
CA GLU A 227 -39.79 11.53 -43.19
C GLU A 227 -39.72 12.90 -43.83
N ASN A 228 -39.65 12.86 -45.14
CA ASN A 228 -40.05 13.94 -46.01
C ASN A 228 -41.38 13.50 -46.63
N PRO A 229 -42.40 14.35 -46.70
CA PRO A 229 -43.15 14.44 -47.94
C PRO A 229 -43.54 15.87 -48.34
N VAL A 230 -43.47 16.03 -49.69
CA VAL A 230 -44.15 16.99 -50.58
C VAL A 230 -43.79 18.45 -50.46
#